data_cce62403322f5e2a60f38c50229fdf85
#
_entry.id   cce62403322f5e2a60f38c50229fdf85
#
_cell.length_a   1.000
_cell.length_b   1.000
_cell.length_c   1.000
_cell.angle_alpha   90.00
_cell.angle_beta   90.00
_cell.angle_gamma   90.00
#
_symmetry.space_group_name_H-M   'P 1'
#
loop_
_entity.id
_entity.type
_entity.pdbx_description
1 polymer ?
#
loop_
_entity_poly.entity_id
_entity_poly.type
_entity_poly.pdbx_seq_one_letter_code
_entity_poly.pdbx_strand_id
1 'polypeptide(L)'
;MKFCPSCASPLVGREMGDRTRLTCSSESCGYVFYDNPAPVVAALLEHGDTVILVRNKGWPEKWYGLVSGFLEKGESPEEGVLREVKEEVGLKGEIVSFIGAYPFSEMNQVILAYHVRGHGEIEIGDEIAGVKAVPPDKLRPWPLGTGQAVRDWLAARGGLGPTVA
;
A
#
# COMPACT_ATOMS: atom_id res chain seq x y z
N MET A 1 -15.99 13.74 5.97
CA MET A 1 -15.67 15.03 6.64
C MET A 1 -16.92 15.92 6.65
N LYS A 2 -17.25 16.62 7.77
CA LYS A 2 -18.43 17.47 7.87
C LYS A 2 -18.11 18.97 7.95
N PHE A 3 -16.93 19.30 8.47
CA PHE A 3 -16.49 20.67 8.71
C PHE A 3 -15.15 20.94 8.03
N CYS A 4 -14.96 22.21 7.63
CA CYS A 4 -13.74 22.69 7.02
C CYS A 4 -12.56 22.66 8.03
N PRO A 5 -11.43 22.04 7.72
CA PRO A 5 -10.27 22.01 8.63
C PRO A 5 -9.58 23.38 8.79
N SER A 6 -9.83 24.31 7.86
CA SER A 6 -9.22 25.64 7.90
C SER A 6 -9.99 26.67 8.72
N CYS A 7 -11.33 26.58 8.79
CA CYS A 7 -12.16 27.59 9.45
C CYS A 7 -13.37 27.04 10.21
N ALA A 8 -13.49 25.73 10.33
CA ALA A 8 -14.57 25.01 11.01
C ALA A 8 -16.01 25.27 10.46
N SER A 9 -16.18 26.03 9.38
CA SER A 9 -17.48 26.18 8.72
C SER A 9 -17.93 24.85 8.11
N PRO A 10 -19.25 24.62 7.93
CA PRO A 10 -19.75 23.41 7.29
C PRO A 10 -19.17 23.22 5.88
N LEU A 11 -18.96 21.96 5.48
CA LEU A 11 -18.67 21.61 4.10
C LEU A 11 -19.99 21.31 3.37
N VAL A 12 -20.11 21.83 2.15
CA VAL A 12 -21.28 21.67 1.27
C VAL A 12 -20.87 21.12 -0.08
N GLY A 13 -21.70 20.26 -0.69
CA GLY A 13 -21.47 19.78 -2.05
C GLY A 13 -21.63 20.88 -3.08
N ARG A 14 -20.63 21.05 -3.95
CA ARG A 14 -20.70 21.95 -5.13
C ARG A 14 -20.20 21.22 -6.36
N GLU A 15 -20.88 21.45 -7.48
CA GLU A 15 -20.43 20.98 -8.79
C GLU A 15 -19.12 21.68 -9.20
N MET A 16 -18.09 20.87 -9.50
CA MET A 16 -16.77 21.35 -9.92
C MET A 16 -16.28 20.50 -11.11
N GLY A 17 -16.52 21.00 -12.30
CA GLY A 17 -16.31 20.23 -13.53
C GLY A 17 -17.32 19.08 -13.65
N ASP A 18 -16.81 17.86 -13.73
CA ASP A 18 -17.60 16.62 -13.86
C ASP A 18 -17.90 15.92 -12.52
N ARG A 19 -17.56 16.55 -11.39
CA ARG A 19 -17.68 15.95 -10.05
C ARG A 19 -18.26 16.92 -9.03
N THR A 20 -19.09 16.37 -8.12
CA THR A 20 -19.48 17.07 -6.90
C THR A 20 -18.35 16.93 -5.88
N ARG A 21 -17.85 18.07 -5.36
CA ARG A 21 -16.84 18.10 -4.28
C ARG A 21 -17.38 18.80 -3.06
N LEU A 22 -16.90 18.39 -1.88
CA LEU A 22 -17.17 19.10 -0.64
C LEU A 22 -16.33 20.37 -0.57
N THR A 23 -16.97 21.52 -0.49
CA THR A 23 -16.30 22.83 -0.41
C THR A 23 -16.73 23.54 0.85
N CYS A 24 -15.88 24.43 1.37
CA CYS A 24 -16.24 25.27 2.49
C CYS A 24 -17.44 26.18 2.14
N SER A 25 -18.42 26.29 3.06
CA SER A 25 -19.57 27.19 2.89
C SER A 25 -19.21 28.65 3.06
N SER A 26 -18.09 28.96 3.73
CA SER A 26 -17.58 30.33 3.88
C SER A 26 -16.96 30.82 2.58
N GLU A 27 -17.47 31.90 2.03
CA GLU A 27 -17.00 32.50 0.77
C GLU A 27 -15.55 32.98 0.85
N SER A 28 -15.07 33.35 2.02
CA SER A 28 -13.72 33.85 2.25
C SER A 28 -12.67 32.74 2.43
N CYS A 29 -13.08 31.46 2.57
CA CYS A 29 -12.16 30.38 2.92
C CYS A 29 -11.54 29.66 1.70
N GLY A 30 -12.32 29.39 0.67
CA GLY A 30 -11.87 28.74 -0.57
C GLY A 30 -11.45 27.27 -0.44
N TYR A 31 -11.58 26.63 0.73
CA TYR A 31 -11.17 25.24 0.92
C TYR A 31 -12.02 24.26 0.11
N VAL A 32 -11.37 23.33 -0.57
CA VAL A 32 -11.99 22.22 -1.31
C VAL A 32 -11.44 20.90 -0.79
N PHE A 33 -12.31 19.98 -0.44
CA PHE A 33 -11.96 18.61 -0.09
C PHE A 33 -11.97 17.74 -1.37
N TYR A 34 -10.78 17.36 -1.82
CA TYR A 34 -10.62 16.61 -3.06
C TYR A 34 -10.84 15.11 -2.90
N ASP A 35 -10.81 14.62 -1.66
CA ASP A 35 -10.93 13.17 -1.33
C ASP A 35 -9.92 12.33 -2.11
N ASN A 36 -8.68 12.80 -2.15
CA ASN A 36 -7.60 12.10 -2.86
C ASN A 36 -7.31 10.76 -2.17
N PRO A 37 -6.97 9.72 -2.94
CA PRO A 37 -6.57 8.44 -2.36
C PRO A 37 -5.31 8.60 -1.51
N ALA A 38 -5.29 7.91 -0.37
CA ALA A 38 -4.11 7.86 0.48
C ALA A 38 -3.01 7.00 -0.18
N PRO A 39 -1.75 7.46 -0.25
CA PRO A 39 -0.65 6.66 -0.75
C PRO A 39 -0.28 5.58 0.28
N VAL A 40 -0.12 4.35 -0.20
CA VAL A 40 0.33 3.17 0.55
C VAL A 40 1.51 2.57 -0.19
N VAL A 41 2.55 2.19 0.53
CA VAL A 41 3.68 1.43 -0.01
C VAL A 41 3.52 -0.04 0.32
N ALA A 42 3.97 -0.94 -0.58
CA ALA A 42 3.91 -2.37 -0.36
C ALA A 42 5.18 -3.06 -0.87
N ALA A 43 5.72 -3.97 -0.06
CA ALA A 43 6.89 -4.78 -0.41
C ALA A 43 6.47 -6.21 -0.77
N LEU A 44 6.67 -6.61 -2.02
CA LEU A 44 6.86 -8.01 -2.33
C LEU A 44 8.27 -8.39 -1.87
N LEU A 45 8.34 -8.94 -0.67
CA LEU A 45 9.59 -9.15 0.08
C LEU A 45 10.12 -10.56 -0.13
N GLU A 46 11.21 -10.71 -0.88
CA GLU A 46 11.97 -11.96 -0.94
C GLU A 46 12.96 -12.03 0.23
N HIS A 47 12.97 -13.17 0.92
CA HIS A 47 13.98 -13.52 1.93
C HIS A 47 14.43 -14.97 1.70
N GLY A 48 15.69 -15.14 1.35
CA GLY A 48 16.19 -16.41 0.80
C GLY A 48 15.43 -16.79 -0.48
N ASP A 49 14.92 -18.02 -0.51
CA ASP A 49 14.17 -18.56 -1.66
C ASP A 49 12.64 -18.41 -1.51
N THR A 50 12.17 -17.58 -0.59
CA THR A 50 10.74 -17.42 -0.28
C THR A 50 10.28 -15.97 -0.32
N VAL A 51 8.99 -15.78 -0.56
CA VAL A 51 8.29 -14.51 -0.38
C VAL A 51 7.68 -14.48 1.02
N ILE A 52 7.94 -13.41 1.74
CA ILE A 52 7.41 -13.20 3.08
C ILE A 52 6.04 -12.53 2.98
N LEU A 53 5.06 -13.16 3.58
CA LEU A 53 3.73 -12.59 3.79
C LEU A 53 3.51 -12.36 5.29
N VAL A 54 2.79 -11.31 5.61
CA VAL A 54 2.49 -10.91 6.99
C VAL A 54 0.98 -10.96 7.25
N ARG A 55 0.63 -11.11 8.51
CA ARG A 55 -0.73 -10.99 9.01
C ARG A 55 -0.77 -9.98 10.13
N ASN A 56 -1.47 -8.89 9.93
CA ASN A 56 -1.62 -7.84 10.95
C ASN A 56 -2.54 -8.29 12.08
N LYS A 57 -2.32 -7.77 13.28
CA LYS A 57 -3.23 -7.98 14.42
C LYS A 57 -4.65 -7.52 14.04
N GLY A 58 -5.64 -8.34 14.41
CA GLY A 58 -7.04 -8.09 14.05
C GLY A 58 -7.49 -8.65 12.69
N TRP A 59 -6.59 -9.12 11.85
CA TRP A 59 -6.97 -9.84 10.63
C TRP A 59 -7.39 -11.28 10.93
N PRO A 60 -8.30 -11.86 10.12
CA PRO A 60 -8.62 -13.28 10.21
C PRO A 60 -7.36 -14.15 10.06
N GLU A 61 -7.29 -15.28 10.78
CA GLU A 61 -6.10 -16.16 10.84
C GLU A 61 -5.57 -16.62 9.48
N LYS A 62 -6.44 -16.71 8.48
CA LYS A 62 -6.09 -17.19 7.13
C LYS A 62 -5.67 -16.06 6.17
N TRP A 63 -5.77 -14.81 6.60
CA TRP A 63 -5.47 -13.66 5.76
C TRP A 63 -4.02 -13.24 5.92
N TYR A 64 -3.29 -13.33 4.84
CA TYR A 64 -1.91 -12.85 4.73
C TYR A 64 -1.80 -11.93 3.52
N GLY A 65 -1.01 -10.87 3.66
CA GLY A 65 -0.74 -9.88 2.63
C GLY A 65 0.74 -9.59 2.49
N LEU A 66 1.08 -8.67 1.61
CA LEU A 66 2.42 -8.11 1.55
C LEU A 66 2.66 -7.22 2.78
N VAL A 67 3.92 -7.04 3.17
CA VAL A 67 4.36 -5.96 4.06
C VAL A 67 3.90 -4.64 3.47
N SER A 68 3.17 -3.81 4.21
CA SER A 68 2.61 -2.58 3.65
C SER A 68 2.15 -1.59 4.71
N GLY A 69 2.33 -0.30 4.44
CA GLY A 69 1.82 0.75 5.29
C GLY A 69 1.64 2.07 4.56
N PHE A 70 1.19 3.08 5.29
CA PHE A 70 0.99 4.41 4.75
C PHE A 70 2.32 5.12 4.50
N LEU A 71 2.39 5.83 3.37
CA LEU A 71 3.49 6.74 3.13
C LEU A 71 3.38 7.93 4.06
N GLU A 72 4.45 8.24 4.78
CA GLU A 72 4.49 9.34 5.72
C GLU A 72 4.92 10.67 5.09
N LYS A 73 4.59 11.76 5.77
CA LYS A 73 4.97 13.10 5.30
C LYS A 73 6.48 13.28 5.28
N GLY A 74 7.01 13.53 4.10
CA GLY A 74 8.42 13.89 3.90
C GLY A 74 9.33 12.73 3.53
N GLU A 75 8.80 11.50 3.46
CA GLU A 75 9.54 10.35 2.93
C GLU A 75 9.22 10.09 1.45
N SER A 76 10.16 9.55 0.72
CA SER A 76 9.91 8.99 -0.61
C SER A 76 9.23 7.61 -0.50
N PRO A 77 8.53 7.13 -1.56
CA PRO A 77 7.96 5.79 -1.53
C PRO A 77 8.98 4.68 -1.28
N GLU A 78 10.21 4.86 -1.74
CA GLU A 78 11.34 3.95 -1.51
C GLU A 78 11.75 3.90 -0.04
N GLU A 79 11.84 5.05 0.61
CA GLU A 79 12.12 5.14 2.05
C GLU A 79 11.00 4.52 2.86
N GLY A 80 9.73 4.83 2.51
CA GLY A 80 8.56 4.29 3.19
C GLY A 80 8.49 2.77 3.13
N VAL A 81 8.69 2.16 1.96
CA VAL A 81 8.64 0.69 1.84
C VAL A 81 9.75 0.00 2.62
N LEU A 82 10.94 0.59 2.68
CA LEU A 82 12.05 0.04 3.46
C LEU A 82 11.83 0.19 4.97
N ARG A 83 11.20 1.28 5.40
CA ARG A 83 10.79 1.50 6.80
C ARG A 83 9.78 0.43 7.21
N GLU A 84 8.71 0.21 6.42
CA GLU A 84 7.69 -0.82 6.72
C GLU A 84 8.30 -2.23 6.81
N VAL A 85 9.22 -2.59 5.90
CA VAL A 85 9.94 -3.88 5.97
C VAL A 85 10.71 -4.01 7.28
N LYS A 86 11.35 -2.94 7.75
CA LYS A 86 12.08 -2.96 9.01
C LYS A 86 11.15 -3.01 10.22
N GLU A 87 10.05 -2.26 10.21
CA GLU A 87 9.10 -2.17 11.33
C GLU A 87 8.27 -3.46 11.48
N GLU A 88 7.78 -4.04 10.38
CA GLU A 88 6.92 -5.21 10.43
C GLU A 88 7.68 -6.52 10.63
N VAL A 89 8.88 -6.66 10.03
CA VAL A 89 9.61 -7.95 10.02
C VAL A 89 11.09 -7.85 10.40
N GLY A 90 11.61 -6.68 10.80
CA GLY A 90 12.98 -6.50 11.29
C GLY A 90 14.08 -6.58 10.24
N LEU A 91 13.75 -6.88 8.98
CA LEU A 91 14.73 -7.11 7.92
C LEU A 91 15.31 -5.79 7.39
N LYS A 92 16.58 -5.82 6.98
CA LYS A 92 17.17 -4.77 6.15
C LYS A 92 16.77 -5.02 4.70
N GLY A 93 15.92 -4.15 4.15
CA GLY A 93 15.46 -4.22 2.77
C GLY A 93 16.45 -3.61 1.77
N GLU A 94 16.50 -4.18 0.57
CA GLU A 94 17.13 -3.65 -0.64
C GLU A 94 16.10 -3.66 -1.76
N ILE A 95 15.84 -2.49 -2.38
CA ILE A 95 14.89 -2.39 -3.48
C ILE A 95 15.52 -2.99 -4.73
N VAL A 96 14.84 -3.99 -5.29
CA VAL A 96 15.21 -4.63 -6.55
C VAL A 96 14.57 -3.89 -7.73
N SER A 97 13.27 -3.60 -7.64
CA SER A 97 12.53 -2.88 -8.69
C SER A 97 11.20 -2.33 -8.18
N PHE A 98 10.69 -1.33 -8.89
CA PHE A 98 9.29 -0.93 -8.79
C PHE A 98 8.42 -1.90 -9.60
N ILE A 99 7.35 -2.43 -9.01
CA ILE A 99 6.44 -3.35 -9.69
C ILE A 99 5.34 -2.57 -10.39
N GLY A 100 4.69 -1.64 -9.67
CA GLY A 100 3.63 -0.84 -10.24
C GLY A 100 2.83 -0.04 -9.20
N ALA A 101 1.92 0.80 -9.70
CA ALA A 101 0.95 1.54 -8.90
C ALA A 101 -0.45 0.98 -9.15
N TYR A 102 -1.17 0.67 -8.07
CA TYR A 102 -2.46 -0.04 -8.13
C TYR A 102 -3.53 0.73 -7.36
N PRO A 103 -4.69 0.99 -7.96
CA PRO A 103 -5.82 1.56 -7.23
C PRO A 103 -6.40 0.52 -6.27
N PHE A 104 -6.69 0.95 -5.05
CA PHE A 104 -7.47 0.20 -4.09
C PHE A 104 -8.68 1.05 -3.67
N SER A 105 -9.68 1.06 -4.56
CA SER A 105 -10.82 1.98 -4.50
C SER A 105 -11.68 1.77 -3.26
N GLU A 106 -11.81 0.53 -2.78
CA GLU A 106 -12.59 0.17 -1.59
C GLU A 106 -12.07 0.86 -0.33
N MET A 107 -10.77 1.15 -0.29
CA MET A 107 -10.11 1.82 0.84
C MET A 107 -9.71 3.26 0.52
N ASN A 108 -10.06 3.77 -0.67
CA ASN A 108 -9.60 5.06 -1.18
C ASN A 108 -8.07 5.22 -1.07
N GLN A 109 -7.34 4.24 -1.61
CA GLN A 109 -5.89 4.17 -1.57
C GLN A 109 -5.29 4.00 -2.97
N VAL A 110 -4.03 4.40 -3.12
CA VAL A 110 -3.15 4.01 -4.22
C VAL A 110 -1.95 3.27 -3.63
N ILE A 111 -1.72 2.03 -4.10
CA ILE A 111 -0.65 1.18 -3.61
C ILE A 111 0.54 1.28 -4.56
N LEU A 112 1.69 1.68 -4.03
CA LEU A 112 2.98 1.73 -4.73
C LEU A 112 3.76 0.47 -4.34
N ALA A 113 3.82 -0.52 -5.22
CA ALA A 113 4.40 -1.81 -4.91
C ALA A 113 5.83 -1.95 -5.42
N TYR A 114 6.71 -2.45 -4.56
CA TYR A 114 8.12 -2.68 -4.83
C TYR A 114 8.48 -4.15 -4.62
N HIS A 115 9.39 -4.65 -5.45
CA HIS A 115 10.11 -5.88 -5.18
C HIS A 115 11.30 -5.53 -4.30
N VAL A 116 11.35 -6.15 -3.11
CA VAL A 116 12.37 -5.89 -2.10
C VAL A 116 13.04 -7.22 -1.73
N ARG A 117 14.36 -7.22 -1.59
CA ARG A 117 15.12 -8.32 -1.00
C ARG A 117 15.46 -8.01 0.44
N GLY A 118 15.09 -8.91 1.35
CA GLY A 118 15.33 -8.78 2.78
C GLY A 118 16.59 -9.52 3.22
N HIS A 119 17.34 -8.91 4.14
CA HIS A 119 18.56 -9.46 4.73
C HIS A 119 18.48 -9.42 6.26
N GLY A 120 19.02 -10.42 6.92
CA GLY A 120 19.03 -10.56 8.38
C GLY A 120 18.06 -11.62 8.87
N GLU A 121 17.78 -11.60 10.17
CA GLU A 121 16.83 -12.48 10.82
C GLU A 121 15.47 -11.80 10.93
N ILE A 122 14.38 -12.58 10.81
CA ILE A 122 13.02 -12.04 10.93
C ILE A 122 12.72 -11.78 12.41
N GLU A 123 12.42 -10.53 12.71
CA GLU A 123 11.93 -10.07 14.00
C GLU A 123 10.54 -9.45 13.81
N ILE A 124 9.52 -10.10 14.35
CA ILE A 124 8.13 -9.68 14.15
C ILE A 124 7.85 -8.41 14.94
N GLY A 125 7.43 -7.37 14.25
CA GLY A 125 7.03 -6.09 14.85
C GLY A 125 5.71 -6.16 15.62
N ASP A 126 5.44 -5.11 16.40
CA ASP A 126 4.29 -5.07 17.32
C ASP A 126 2.92 -5.17 16.63
N GLU A 127 2.80 -4.75 15.38
CA GLU A 127 1.54 -4.79 14.62
C GLU A 127 1.25 -6.15 13.98
N ILE A 128 2.26 -7.00 13.88
CA ILE A 128 2.19 -8.27 13.17
C ILE A 128 1.81 -9.41 14.12
N ALA A 129 0.83 -10.19 13.71
CA ALA A 129 0.35 -11.39 14.43
C ALA A 129 0.92 -12.69 13.85
N GLY A 130 1.55 -12.67 12.68
CA GLY A 130 2.14 -13.85 12.07
C GLY A 130 2.84 -13.56 10.76
N VAL A 131 3.85 -14.37 10.48
CA VAL A 131 4.64 -14.34 9.24
C VAL A 131 4.55 -15.69 8.56
N LYS A 132 4.50 -15.70 7.25
CA LYS A 132 4.48 -16.91 6.42
C LYS A 132 5.47 -16.78 5.28
N ALA A 133 6.42 -17.71 5.21
CA ALA A 133 7.34 -17.83 4.09
C ALA A 133 6.71 -18.74 3.01
N VAL A 134 6.57 -18.25 1.81
CA VAL A 134 5.92 -18.95 0.70
C VAL A 134 6.88 -19.03 -0.49
N PRO A 135 7.23 -20.24 -0.97
CA PRO A 135 7.99 -20.37 -2.22
C PRO A 135 7.26 -19.71 -3.39
N PRO A 136 7.96 -19.02 -4.31
CA PRO A 136 7.33 -18.31 -5.42
C PRO A 136 6.41 -19.17 -6.29
N ASP A 137 6.73 -20.44 -6.50
CA ASP A 137 5.93 -21.42 -7.27
C ASP A 137 4.59 -21.77 -6.57
N LYS A 138 4.50 -21.58 -5.25
CA LYS A 138 3.29 -21.79 -4.44
C LYS A 138 2.54 -20.49 -4.13
N LEU A 139 3.14 -19.34 -4.42
CA LEU A 139 2.50 -18.05 -4.22
C LEU A 139 1.31 -17.92 -5.20
N ARG A 140 0.18 -17.45 -4.69
CA ARG A 140 -1.03 -17.21 -5.48
C ARG A 140 -1.51 -15.80 -5.24
N PRO A 141 -1.77 -15.01 -6.30
CA PRO A 141 -2.32 -13.66 -6.15
C PRO A 141 -3.77 -13.74 -5.61
N TRP A 142 -4.14 -12.75 -4.85
CA TRP A 142 -5.50 -12.54 -4.34
C TRP A 142 -6.18 -11.38 -5.06
N PRO A 143 -7.53 -11.30 -5.06
CA PRO A 143 -8.26 -10.38 -5.95
C PRO A 143 -8.21 -8.90 -5.56
N LEU A 144 -7.81 -8.55 -4.33
CA LEU A 144 -7.92 -7.19 -3.80
C LEU A 144 -6.55 -6.62 -3.38
N GLY A 145 -6.44 -5.30 -3.33
CA GLY A 145 -5.30 -4.59 -2.78
C GLY A 145 -3.97 -5.02 -3.42
N THR A 146 -3.04 -5.51 -2.62
CA THR A 146 -1.67 -5.87 -3.05
C THR A 146 -1.59 -7.13 -3.94
N GLY A 147 -2.70 -7.87 -4.13
CA GLY A 147 -2.69 -9.09 -4.94
C GLY A 147 -2.39 -8.86 -6.43
N GLN A 148 -2.70 -7.66 -6.95
CA GLN A 148 -2.34 -7.28 -8.32
C GLN A 148 -0.82 -7.20 -8.51
N ALA A 149 -0.11 -6.63 -7.54
CA ALA A 149 1.36 -6.59 -7.56
C ALA A 149 1.99 -8.00 -7.55
N VAL A 150 1.41 -8.91 -6.77
CA VAL A 150 1.85 -10.33 -6.75
C VAL A 150 1.67 -10.97 -8.12
N ARG A 151 0.52 -10.75 -8.77
CA ARG A 151 0.26 -11.27 -10.13
C ARG A 151 1.29 -10.78 -11.14
N ASP A 152 1.53 -9.47 -11.15
CA ASP A 152 2.40 -8.84 -12.14
C ASP A 152 3.86 -9.24 -11.92
N TRP A 153 4.30 -9.35 -10.66
CA TRP A 153 5.62 -9.86 -10.33
C TRP A 153 5.81 -11.33 -10.76
N LEU A 154 4.82 -12.20 -10.52
CA LEU A 154 4.87 -13.60 -10.96
C LEU A 154 4.93 -13.71 -12.49
N ALA A 155 4.16 -12.88 -13.20
CA ALA A 155 4.19 -12.83 -14.67
C ALA A 155 5.57 -12.42 -15.20
N ALA A 156 6.19 -11.39 -14.62
CA ALA A 156 7.52 -10.94 -15.00
C ALA A 156 8.59 -12.02 -14.73
N ARG A 157 8.49 -12.75 -13.61
CA ARG A 157 9.40 -13.84 -13.24
C ARG A 157 9.28 -15.04 -14.18
N GLY A 158 8.09 -15.32 -14.70
CA GLY A 158 7.82 -16.40 -15.66
C GLY A 158 8.19 -16.09 -17.11
N GLY A 159 8.71 -14.89 -17.40
CA GLY A 159 9.04 -14.45 -18.76
C GLY A 159 7.86 -13.98 -19.59
N LEU A 160 6.68 -13.87 -18.99
CA LEU A 160 5.49 -13.21 -19.56
C LEU A 160 5.49 -11.78 -19.02
N GLY A 161 5.94 -10.84 -19.84
CA GLY A 161 5.90 -9.41 -19.50
C GLY A 161 4.47 -8.95 -19.12
N PRO A 162 4.32 -7.80 -18.43
CA PRO A 162 3.03 -7.32 -17.99
C PRO A 162 2.09 -7.18 -19.19
N THR A 163 0.94 -7.82 -19.12
CA THR A 163 -0.14 -7.58 -20.07
C THR A 163 -0.71 -6.20 -19.75
N VAL A 164 -0.29 -5.21 -20.54
CA VAL A 164 -0.90 -3.88 -20.51
C VAL A 164 -2.32 -4.03 -21.05
N ALA A 165 -3.31 -3.86 -20.19
CA ALA A 165 -4.72 -3.73 -20.56
C ALA A 165 -5.11 -2.27 -20.58
#